data_892b2794acc3207f700ebc4734dd6adc
#
_entry.id   892b2794acc3207f700ebc4734dd6adc
#
_cell.length_a   1.000
_cell.length_b   1.000
_cell.length_c   1.000
_cell.angle_alpha   90.00
_cell.angle_beta   90.00
_cell.angle_gamma   90.00
#
_symmetry.space_group_name_H-M   'P 1'
#
loop_
_entity.id
_entity.type
_entity.pdbx_description
1 polymer ?
#
loop_
_entity_poly.entity_id
_entity_poly.type
_entity_poly.pdbx_seq_one_letter_code
_entity_poly.pdbx_strand_id
1 'polypeptide(L)'
;MNQKLKAVGSSLLVLTFLILCNLASYSVFTWLKHKYHFSWPGIWEQATIAGGAIIIMLTVIFTVGQFLFRHEKVYFKLFRSALEEIGRGNFQVSEQLQSLYKMDGGNMRETVVQVEKMAQQLGEMETLRQDFIANVSHEIQSPLTSISGFTKLLQDDSIDDDKRRHYLEVIQAETTRLSKISENLLKLTALEKNDYQLNPTEFRLDYQIRDIILTAEPQWQTKQIDIIPELAPTKVYGDESLLYQVWQNLFHNAIKFTPKGGTIRISLAENKNQQTEVIIQDSGIGISKEDQLRIFERFYKADASRQAKIGGSGLGLSIVKRIADLHQVTIVVDSEEGAGTTFTLQMPK
;
A
#
# COMPACT_ATOMS: atom_id res chain seq x y z
N MET A 1 31.02 -16.38 28.47
CA MET A 1 30.99 -16.98 29.81
C MET A 1 29.64 -17.57 30.21
N ASN A 2 28.50 -17.00 29.80
CA ASN A 2 27.13 -17.49 30.14
C ASN A 2 26.67 -18.82 29.52
N GLN A 3 27.14 -19.22 28.34
CA GLN A 3 26.70 -20.48 27.70
C GLN A 3 27.31 -21.73 28.36
N LYS A 4 28.60 -21.66 28.77
CA LYS A 4 29.27 -22.76 29.48
C LYS A 4 28.67 -23.00 30.88
N LEU A 5 28.30 -21.91 31.57
CA LEU A 5 27.63 -22.01 32.87
C LEU A 5 26.22 -22.62 32.75
N LYS A 6 25.47 -22.26 31.74
CA LYS A 6 24.14 -22.87 31.45
C LYS A 6 24.25 -24.35 31.08
N ALA A 7 25.24 -24.72 30.29
CA ALA A 7 25.49 -26.13 29.95
C ALA A 7 25.89 -26.98 31.18
N VAL A 8 26.74 -26.44 32.05
CA VAL A 8 27.12 -27.11 33.33
C VAL A 8 25.89 -27.25 34.23
N GLY A 9 25.06 -26.21 34.36
CA GLY A 9 23.84 -26.24 35.18
C GLY A 9 22.82 -27.26 34.65
N SER A 10 22.62 -27.36 33.31
CA SER A 10 21.71 -28.35 32.72
C SER A 10 22.21 -29.79 32.92
N SER A 11 23.52 -30.03 32.79
CA SER A 11 24.11 -31.35 33.04
C SER A 11 23.98 -31.79 34.50
N LEU A 12 24.12 -30.84 35.45
CA LEU A 12 23.94 -31.10 36.87
C LEU A 12 22.48 -31.46 37.19
N LEU A 13 21.50 -30.76 36.58
CA LEU A 13 20.07 -31.05 36.72
C LEU A 13 19.70 -32.44 36.20
N VAL A 14 20.25 -32.85 35.05
CA VAL A 14 20.01 -34.20 34.50
C VAL A 14 20.59 -35.28 35.40
N LEU A 15 21.80 -35.04 35.94
CA LEU A 15 22.44 -35.97 36.85
C LEU A 15 21.67 -36.15 38.17
N THR A 16 21.23 -35.04 38.78
CA THR A 16 20.37 -35.08 40.00
C THR A 16 19.04 -35.78 39.73
N PHE A 17 18.43 -35.56 38.56
CA PHE A 17 17.19 -36.23 38.14
C PHE A 17 17.38 -37.75 38.01
N LEU A 18 18.47 -38.20 37.37
CA LEU A 18 18.82 -39.63 37.26
C LEU A 18 19.04 -40.28 38.63
N ILE A 19 19.72 -39.62 39.57
CA ILE A 19 19.92 -40.09 40.91
C ILE A 19 18.59 -40.23 41.64
N LEU A 20 17.67 -39.25 41.51
CA LEU A 20 16.34 -39.32 42.15
C LEU A 20 15.50 -40.49 41.60
N CYS A 21 15.51 -40.71 40.28
CA CYS A 21 14.81 -41.86 39.67
C CYS A 21 15.38 -43.18 40.17
N ASN A 22 16.69 -43.28 40.33
CA ASN A 22 17.32 -44.50 40.86
C ASN A 22 16.96 -44.73 42.33
N LEU A 23 16.99 -43.72 43.15
CA LEU A 23 16.58 -43.78 44.58
C LEU A 23 15.08 -44.17 44.72
N ALA A 24 14.21 -43.62 43.90
CA ALA A 24 12.80 -43.97 43.87
C ALA A 24 12.59 -45.43 43.50
N SER A 25 13.26 -45.93 42.45
CA SER A 25 13.21 -47.34 42.01
C SER A 25 13.74 -48.27 43.12
N TYR A 26 14.86 -47.90 43.77
CA TYR A 26 15.41 -48.63 44.88
C TYR A 26 14.42 -48.74 46.06
N SER A 27 13.77 -47.64 46.41
CA SER A 27 12.79 -47.57 47.50
C SER A 27 11.56 -48.46 47.18
N VAL A 28 11.07 -48.40 45.97
CA VAL A 28 9.95 -49.27 45.51
C VAL A 28 10.35 -50.74 45.56
N PHE A 29 11.54 -51.07 45.06
CA PHE A 29 12.04 -52.45 45.05
C PHE A 29 12.23 -52.99 46.47
N THR A 30 12.82 -52.21 47.39
CA THR A 30 13.00 -52.65 48.80
C THR A 30 11.67 -52.83 49.52
N TRP A 31 10.68 -51.95 49.26
CA TRP A 31 9.33 -52.11 49.78
C TRP A 31 8.64 -53.38 49.26
N LEU A 32 8.72 -53.69 47.96
CA LEU A 32 8.20 -54.91 47.37
C LEU A 32 8.89 -56.18 47.92
N LYS A 33 10.21 -56.13 48.07
CA LYS A 33 11.01 -57.23 48.66
C LYS A 33 10.56 -57.52 50.07
N HIS A 34 10.31 -56.51 50.90
CA HIS A 34 9.83 -56.67 52.27
C HIS A 34 8.40 -57.19 52.31
N LYS A 35 7.52 -56.69 51.44
CA LYS A 35 6.09 -57.07 51.41
C LYS A 35 5.85 -58.49 50.92
N TYR A 36 6.62 -58.99 49.96
CA TYR A 36 6.42 -60.24 49.29
C TYR A 36 7.48 -61.31 49.66
N HIS A 37 8.42 -61.02 50.52
CA HIS A 37 9.43 -61.89 51.08
C HIS A 37 10.23 -62.70 50.03
N PHE A 38 10.57 -62.09 48.84
CA PHE A 38 11.39 -62.76 47.84
C PHE A 38 12.86 -62.34 47.96
N SER A 39 13.79 -63.25 47.64
CA SER A 39 15.23 -62.95 47.54
C SER A 39 15.75 -63.30 46.14
N TRP A 40 16.41 -62.29 45.49
CA TRP A 40 17.02 -62.46 44.20
C TRP A 40 18.54 -62.40 44.32
N PRO A 41 19.30 -63.09 43.40
CA PRO A 41 20.74 -62.89 43.32
C PRO A 41 21.06 -61.39 43.06
N GLY A 42 22.18 -60.89 43.66
CA GLY A 42 22.52 -59.47 43.63
C GLY A 42 22.56 -58.82 42.27
N ILE A 43 22.94 -59.56 41.21
CA ILE A 43 22.96 -59.07 39.85
C ILE A 43 21.53 -58.77 39.37
N TRP A 44 20.57 -59.62 39.62
CA TRP A 44 19.16 -59.44 39.21
C TRP A 44 18.47 -58.32 40.02
N GLU A 45 18.87 -58.14 41.26
CA GLU A 45 18.41 -57.04 42.11
C GLU A 45 18.86 -55.68 41.55
N GLN A 46 20.10 -55.56 41.15
CA GLN A 46 20.62 -54.31 40.52
C GLN A 46 19.97 -54.08 39.13
N ALA A 47 19.79 -55.11 38.31
CA ALA A 47 19.15 -55.00 36.99
C ALA A 47 17.68 -54.52 37.10
N THR A 48 16.91 -55.02 38.07
CA THR A 48 15.51 -54.61 38.28
C THR A 48 15.40 -53.16 38.79
N ILE A 49 16.31 -52.74 39.69
CA ILE A 49 16.36 -51.36 40.15
C ILE A 49 16.72 -50.40 39.01
N ALA A 50 17.71 -50.76 38.19
CA ALA A 50 18.11 -49.96 37.03
C ALA A 50 16.98 -49.88 35.97
N GLY A 51 16.35 -51.00 35.67
CA GLY A 51 15.17 -51.05 34.76
C GLY A 51 14.01 -50.22 35.25
N GLY A 52 13.69 -50.28 36.53
CA GLY A 52 12.66 -49.45 37.17
C GLY A 52 12.96 -47.98 37.12
N ALA A 53 14.22 -47.59 37.32
CA ALA A 53 14.66 -46.22 37.22
C ALA A 53 14.50 -45.65 35.81
N ILE A 54 14.81 -46.44 34.76
CA ILE A 54 14.62 -46.06 33.35
C ILE A 54 13.12 -45.88 33.04
N ILE A 55 12.26 -46.78 33.51
CA ILE A 55 10.81 -46.65 33.32
C ILE A 55 10.25 -45.41 34.00
N ILE A 56 10.66 -45.12 35.24
CA ILE A 56 10.25 -43.89 35.95
C ILE A 56 10.71 -42.68 35.17
N MET A 57 11.95 -42.63 34.71
CA MET A 57 12.52 -41.55 33.94
C MET A 57 11.73 -41.32 32.63
N LEU A 58 11.48 -42.35 31.85
CA LEU A 58 10.71 -42.26 30.62
C LEU A 58 9.27 -41.80 30.85
N THR A 59 8.62 -42.26 31.92
CA THR A 59 7.27 -41.85 32.29
C THR A 59 7.23 -40.37 32.67
N VAL A 60 8.19 -39.87 33.43
CA VAL A 60 8.28 -38.47 33.80
C VAL A 60 8.57 -37.61 32.59
N ILE A 61 9.53 -37.97 31.72
CA ILE A 61 9.85 -37.24 30.49
C ILE A 61 8.60 -37.20 29.58
N PHE A 62 7.87 -38.31 29.43
CA PHE A 62 6.67 -38.36 28.63
C PHE A 62 5.54 -37.48 29.20
N THR A 63 5.28 -37.52 30.50
CA THR A 63 4.23 -36.71 31.14
C THR A 63 4.57 -35.21 31.13
N VAL A 64 5.81 -34.85 31.44
CA VAL A 64 6.30 -33.46 31.35
C VAL A 64 6.29 -32.98 29.90
N GLY A 65 6.71 -33.84 28.97
CA GLY A 65 6.64 -33.54 27.54
C GLY A 65 5.19 -33.27 27.09
N GLN A 66 4.25 -34.14 27.43
CA GLN A 66 2.82 -33.95 27.11
C GLN A 66 2.27 -32.64 27.70
N PHE A 67 2.69 -32.26 28.90
CA PHE A 67 2.27 -31.01 29.55
C PHE A 67 2.86 -29.78 28.85
N LEU A 68 4.16 -29.78 28.54
CA LEU A 68 4.83 -28.69 27.86
C LEU A 68 4.33 -28.50 26.41
N PHE A 69 4.18 -29.59 25.64
CA PHE A 69 3.70 -29.52 24.25
C PHE A 69 2.20 -29.27 24.12
N ARG A 70 1.42 -29.34 25.21
CA ARG A 70 0.00 -29.02 25.18
C ARG A 70 -0.26 -27.54 24.89
N HIS A 71 0.54 -26.65 25.45
CA HIS A 71 0.47 -25.21 25.21
C HIS A 71 0.88 -24.86 23.77
N GLU A 72 1.93 -25.48 23.24
CA GLU A 72 2.37 -25.27 21.85
C GLU A 72 1.30 -25.67 20.84
N LYS A 73 0.61 -26.80 21.03
CA LYS A 73 -0.46 -27.26 20.12
C LYS A 73 -1.63 -26.26 20.03
N VAL A 74 -2.03 -25.65 21.13
CA VAL A 74 -3.09 -24.63 21.17
C VAL A 74 -2.62 -23.36 20.45
N TYR A 75 -1.39 -22.96 20.71
CA TYR A 75 -0.75 -21.80 20.05
C TYR A 75 -0.72 -21.98 18.54
N PHE A 76 -0.15 -23.07 18.04
CA PHE A 76 -0.08 -23.35 16.60
C PHE A 76 -1.46 -23.47 15.96
N LYS A 77 -2.45 -23.98 16.64
CA LYS A 77 -3.84 -24.04 16.13
C LYS A 77 -4.44 -22.65 15.96
N LEU A 78 -4.28 -21.77 16.94
CA LEU A 78 -4.75 -20.39 16.86
C LEU A 78 -4.01 -19.58 15.80
N PHE A 79 -2.68 -19.72 15.72
CA PHE A 79 -1.86 -19.07 14.72
C PHE A 79 -2.24 -19.51 13.30
N ARG A 80 -2.40 -20.82 13.09
CA ARG A 80 -2.88 -21.37 11.82
C ARG A 80 -4.27 -20.84 11.45
N SER A 81 -5.20 -20.79 12.41
CA SER A 81 -6.54 -20.25 12.21
C SER A 81 -6.50 -18.79 11.77
N ALA A 82 -5.65 -17.97 12.39
CA ALA A 82 -5.47 -16.57 11.98
C ALA A 82 -4.93 -16.44 10.53
N LEU A 83 -3.95 -17.27 10.16
CA LEU A 83 -3.43 -17.29 8.79
C LEU A 83 -4.48 -17.77 7.76
N GLU A 84 -5.32 -18.75 8.12
CA GLU A 84 -6.42 -19.23 7.27
C GLU A 84 -7.49 -18.14 7.07
N GLU A 85 -7.80 -17.34 8.11
CA GLU A 85 -8.71 -16.20 8.01
C GLU A 85 -8.14 -15.09 7.09
N ILE A 86 -6.85 -14.73 7.27
CA ILE A 86 -6.15 -13.80 6.37
C ILE A 86 -6.22 -14.31 4.91
N GLY A 87 -5.97 -15.60 4.69
CA GLY A 87 -6.05 -16.21 3.37
C GLY A 87 -7.45 -16.22 2.74
N ARG A 88 -8.50 -16.12 3.55
CA ARG A 88 -9.90 -15.96 3.10
C ARG A 88 -10.31 -14.51 2.88
N GLY A 89 -9.39 -13.55 3.10
CA GLY A 89 -9.65 -12.12 2.97
C GLY A 89 -10.23 -11.46 4.23
N ASN A 90 -10.24 -12.15 5.37
CA ASN A 90 -10.57 -11.53 6.65
C ASN A 90 -9.27 -11.04 7.31
N PHE A 91 -9.01 -9.75 7.18
CA PHE A 91 -7.79 -9.13 7.71
C PHE A 91 -7.95 -8.60 9.15
N GLN A 92 -9.15 -8.69 9.76
CA GLN A 92 -9.43 -8.25 11.12
C GLN A 92 -9.09 -9.36 12.13
N VAL A 93 -7.86 -9.83 12.14
CA VAL A 93 -7.39 -10.93 13.01
C VAL A 93 -6.68 -10.46 14.28
N SER A 94 -6.72 -9.16 14.60
CA SER A 94 -5.98 -8.59 15.74
C SER A 94 -6.38 -9.19 17.09
N GLU A 95 -7.67 -9.47 17.34
CA GLU A 95 -8.14 -10.10 18.59
C GLU A 95 -7.58 -11.53 18.75
N GLN A 96 -7.57 -12.33 17.68
CA GLN A 96 -7.04 -13.68 17.68
C GLN A 96 -5.51 -13.65 17.91
N LEU A 97 -4.79 -12.76 17.26
CA LEU A 97 -3.36 -12.58 17.41
C LEU A 97 -3.00 -12.03 18.80
N GLN A 98 -3.78 -11.11 19.37
CA GLN A 98 -3.60 -10.61 20.74
C GLN A 98 -3.74 -11.70 21.79
N SER A 99 -4.60 -12.69 21.59
CA SER A 99 -4.71 -13.83 22.51
C SER A 99 -3.42 -14.66 22.56
N LEU A 100 -2.67 -14.72 21.46
CA LEU A 100 -1.37 -15.39 21.38
C LEU A 100 -0.28 -14.70 22.21
N TYR A 101 -0.32 -13.37 22.32
CA TYR A 101 0.62 -12.63 23.18
C TYR A 101 0.57 -13.06 24.64
N LYS A 102 -0.62 -13.40 25.14
CA LYS A 102 -0.83 -13.78 26.55
C LYS A 102 -0.36 -15.21 26.84
N MET A 103 -0.24 -16.05 25.80
CA MET A 103 0.03 -17.50 25.97
C MET A 103 1.50 -17.88 25.89
N ASP A 104 2.34 -17.11 25.19
CA ASP A 104 3.70 -17.57 24.77
C ASP A 104 4.87 -16.97 25.57
N GLY A 105 4.63 -16.23 26.64
CA GLY A 105 5.72 -15.65 27.44
C GLY A 105 6.72 -14.77 26.68
N GLY A 106 6.45 -14.44 25.42
CA GLY A 106 7.19 -13.46 24.60
C GLY A 106 8.13 -14.02 23.53
N ASN A 107 8.33 -15.33 23.41
CA ASN A 107 9.29 -15.90 22.45
C ASN A 107 8.90 -15.70 20.98
N MET A 108 7.59 -15.68 20.65
CA MET A 108 7.09 -15.49 19.28
C MET A 108 6.40 -14.14 19.07
N ARG A 109 6.54 -13.23 20.03
CA ARG A 109 5.92 -11.90 19.97
C ARG A 109 6.26 -11.15 18.67
N GLU A 110 7.52 -11.20 18.27
CA GLU A 110 7.98 -10.53 17.05
C GLU A 110 7.29 -11.08 15.79
N THR A 111 7.15 -12.41 15.70
CA THR A 111 6.45 -13.07 14.58
C THR A 111 4.97 -12.68 14.53
N VAL A 112 4.29 -12.65 15.67
CA VAL A 112 2.87 -12.26 15.75
C VAL A 112 2.70 -10.80 15.32
N VAL A 113 3.57 -9.87 15.78
CA VAL A 113 3.55 -8.46 15.35
C VAL A 113 3.74 -8.33 13.84
N GLN A 114 4.66 -9.10 13.26
CA GLN A 114 4.89 -9.06 11.81
C GLN A 114 3.67 -9.56 11.02
N VAL A 115 3.02 -10.63 11.49
CA VAL A 115 1.79 -11.14 10.86
C VAL A 115 0.63 -10.15 10.99
N GLU A 116 0.47 -9.52 12.15
CA GLU A 116 -0.54 -8.47 12.36
C GLU A 116 -0.32 -7.29 11.40
N LYS A 117 0.92 -6.82 11.29
CA LYS A 117 1.28 -5.77 10.35
C LYS A 117 1.02 -6.16 8.89
N MET A 118 1.35 -7.40 8.51
CA MET A 118 1.03 -7.90 7.16
C MET A 118 -0.47 -7.98 6.91
N ALA A 119 -1.26 -8.47 7.88
CA ALA A 119 -2.71 -8.52 7.77
C ALA A 119 -3.32 -7.12 7.58
N GLN A 120 -2.84 -6.15 8.36
CA GLN A 120 -3.27 -4.76 8.21
C GLN A 120 -2.94 -4.20 6.82
N GLN A 121 -1.70 -4.37 6.35
CA GLN A 121 -1.29 -3.93 5.01
C GLN A 121 -2.09 -4.57 3.89
N LEU A 122 -2.39 -5.87 4.00
CA LEU A 122 -3.26 -6.57 3.04
C LEU A 122 -4.69 -6.05 3.07
N GLY A 123 -5.23 -5.74 4.25
CA GLY A 123 -6.55 -5.14 4.41
C GLY A 123 -6.65 -3.76 3.79
N GLU A 124 -5.63 -2.91 4.01
CA GLU A 124 -5.54 -1.58 3.39
C GLU A 124 -5.46 -1.69 1.85
N MET A 125 -4.64 -2.62 1.33
CA MET A 125 -4.56 -2.87 -0.12
C MET A 125 -5.89 -3.34 -0.71
N GLU A 126 -6.61 -4.25 -0.03
CA GLU A 126 -7.90 -4.74 -0.51
C GLU A 126 -8.97 -3.64 -0.50
N THR A 127 -8.99 -2.79 0.54
CA THR A 127 -9.86 -1.62 0.59
C THR A 127 -9.57 -0.67 -0.57
N LEU A 128 -8.29 -0.30 -0.78
CA LEU A 128 -7.87 0.53 -1.91
C LEU A 128 -8.25 -0.08 -3.27
N ARG A 129 -8.16 -1.41 -3.40
CA ARG A 129 -8.56 -2.12 -4.62
C ARG A 129 -10.07 -2.05 -4.84
N GLN A 130 -10.88 -2.23 -3.79
CA GLN A 130 -12.34 -2.14 -3.87
C GLN A 130 -12.79 -0.73 -4.20
N ASP A 131 -12.23 0.28 -3.54
CA ASP A 131 -12.51 1.69 -3.81
C ASP A 131 -12.14 2.07 -5.25
N PHE A 132 -11.01 1.55 -5.75
CA PHE A 132 -10.60 1.74 -7.14
C PHE A 132 -11.64 1.16 -8.11
N ILE A 133 -12.09 -0.09 -7.92
CA ILE A 133 -13.09 -0.74 -8.79
C ILE A 133 -14.44 0.02 -8.73
N ALA A 134 -14.86 0.42 -7.54
CA ALA A 134 -16.10 1.19 -7.35
C ALA A 134 -16.03 2.54 -8.08
N ASN A 135 -14.93 3.28 -7.91
CA ASN A 135 -14.72 4.57 -8.55
C ASN A 135 -14.64 4.47 -10.07
N VAL A 136 -13.93 3.46 -10.63
CA VAL A 136 -13.90 3.17 -12.08
C VAL A 136 -15.33 2.93 -12.59
N SER A 137 -16.10 2.09 -11.88
CA SER A 137 -17.47 1.77 -12.28
C SER A 137 -18.35 3.01 -12.32
N HIS A 138 -18.28 3.87 -11.31
CA HIS A 138 -19.02 5.13 -11.25
C HIS A 138 -18.61 6.11 -12.37
N GLU A 139 -17.29 6.30 -12.59
CA GLU A 139 -16.78 7.22 -13.62
C GLU A 139 -17.08 6.75 -15.05
N ILE A 140 -17.31 5.45 -15.26
CA ILE A 140 -17.76 4.88 -16.55
C ILE A 140 -19.29 4.94 -16.67
N GLN A 141 -20.03 4.61 -15.62
CA GLN A 141 -21.49 4.50 -15.67
C GLN A 141 -22.19 5.85 -15.90
N SER A 142 -21.65 6.92 -15.30
CA SER A 142 -22.21 8.28 -15.46
C SER A 142 -22.26 8.74 -16.92
N PRO A 143 -21.14 8.79 -17.69
CA PRO A 143 -21.16 9.18 -19.09
C PRO A 143 -21.99 8.24 -19.96
N LEU A 144 -21.96 6.92 -19.70
CA LEU A 144 -22.79 5.96 -20.45
C LEU A 144 -24.28 6.23 -20.26
N THR A 145 -24.70 6.56 -19.05
CA THR A 145 -26.12 6.93 -18.78
C THR A 145 -26.50 8.21 -19.53
N SER A 146 -25.63 9.22 -19.54
CA SER A 146 -25.81 10.46 -20.28
C SER A 146 -25.93 10.20 -21.79
N ILE A 147 -24.98 9.48 -22.38
CA ILE A 147 -24.98 9.10 -23.80
C ILE A 147 -26.26 8.34 -24.15
N SER A 148 -26.64 7.33 -23.36
CA SER A 148 -27.86 6.54 -23.59
C SER A 148 -29.12 7.40 -23.52
N GLY A 149 -29.18 8.32 -22.55
CA GLY A 149 -30.32 9.24 -22.39
C GLY A 149 -30.48 10.17 -23.58
N PHE A 150 -29.41 10.84 -24.01
CA PHE A 150 -29.47 11.75 -25.18
C PHE A 150 -29.66 11.02 -26.50
N THR A 151 -29.14 9.80 -26.64
CA THR A 151 -29.41 8.97 -27.82
C THR A 151 -30.89 8.59 -27.95
N LYS A 152 -31.58 8.30 -26.81
CA LYS A 152 -33.05 8.06 -26.82
C LYS A 152 -33.82 9.32 -27.19
N LEU A 153 -33.43 10.48 -26.71
CA LEU A 153 -34.08 11.74 -27.07
C LEU A 153 -33.90 12.05 -28.55
N LEU A 154 -32.77 11.72 -29.16
CA LEU A 154 -32.52 11.91 -30.59
C LEU A 154 -33.37 11.01 -31.52
N GLN A 155 -34.04 9.98 -30.97
CA GLN A 155 -34.96 9.13 -31.72
C GLN A 155 -36.34 9.81 -31.99
N ASP A 156 -36.61 10.94 -31.31
CA ASP A 156 -37.80 11.73 -31.54
C ASP A 156 -37.61 12.63 -32.77
N ASP A 157 -38.37 12.39 -33.83
CA ASP A 157 -38.29 13.16 -35.06
C ASP A 157 -38.80 14.61 -34.92
N SER A 158 -39.53 14.92 -33.85
CA SER A 158 -40.07 16.24 -33.58
C SER A 158 -39.08 17.25 -32.95
N ILE A 159 -37.84 16.82 -32.68
CA ILE A 159 -36.82 17.66 -32.04
C ILE A 159 -36.33 18.72 -33.04
N ASP A 160 -36.25 19.98 -32.58
CA ASP A 160 -35.65 21.07 -33.36
C ASP A 160 -34.13 20.87 -33.57
N ASP A 161 -33.60 21.44 -34.63
CA ASP A 161 -32.19 21.27 -35.01
C ASP A 161 -31.19 21.79 -33.96
N ASP A 162 -31.54 22.82 -33.20
CA ASP A 162 -30.64 23.35 -32.15
C ASP A 162 -30.53 22.37 -31.00
N LYS A 163 -31.64 21.77 -30.55
CA LYS A 163 -31.61 20.71 -29.52
C LYS A 163 -30.90 19.47 -30.04
N ARG A 164 -31.13 19.08 -31.30
CA ARG A 164 -30.43 17.97 -31.91
C ARG A 164 -28.92 18.18 -31.90
N ARG A 165 -28.47 19.36 -32.29
CA ARG A 165 -27.04 19.73 -32.23
C ARG A 165 -26.49 19.69 -30.83
N HIS A 166 -27.19 20.29 -29.85
CA HIS A 166 -26.78 20.27 -28.44
C HIS A 166 -26.67 18.85 -27.89
N TYR A 167 -27.62 17.94 -28.20
CA TYR A 167 -27.55 16.55 -27.73
C TYR A 167 -26.37 15.80 -28.35
N LEU A 168 -26.05 16.03 -29.60
CA LEU A 168 -24.88 15.48 -30.27
C LEU A 168 -23.57 16.01 -29.64
N GLU A 169 -23.51 17.28 -29.33
CA GLU A 169 -22.35 17.88 -28.62
C GLU A 169 -22.12 17.24 -27.23
N VAL A 170 -23.20 17.01 -26.47
CA VAL A 170 -23.11 16.33 -25.17
C VAL A 170 -22.61 14.88 -25.35
N ILE A 171 -23.17 14.13 -26.31
CA ILE A 171 -22.71 12.75 -26.60
C ILE A 171 -21.22 12.74 -26.98
N GLN A 172 -20.80 13.67 -27.83
CA GLN A 172 -19.40 13.81 -28.25
C GLN A 172 -18.48 14.10 -27.06
N ALA A 173 -18.89 15.03 -26.17
CA ALA A 173 -18.12 15.39 -24.99
C ALA A 173 -17.98 14.20 -24.01
N GLU A 174 -19.08 13.47 -23.74
CA GLU A 174 -19.05 12.31 -22.84
C GLU A 174 -18.26 11.13 -23.44
N THR A 175 -18.31 10.93 -24.74
CA THR A 175 -17.50 9.91 -25.42
C THR A 175 -16.00 10.23 -25.33
N THR A 176 -15.64 11.49 -25.55
CA THR A 176 -14.25 11.96 -25.41
C THR A 176 -13.75 11.83 -23.96
N ARG A 177 -14.62 12.14 -22.99
CA ARG A 177 -14.33 11.94 -21.57
C ARG A 177 -14.07 10.47 -21.23
N LEU A 178 -14.91 9.56 -21.73
CA LEU A 178 -14.78 8.11 -21.50
C LEU A 178 -13.48 7.57 -22.12
N SER A 179 -13.14 8.00 -23.33
CA SER A 179 -11.87 7.65 -23.98
C SER A 179 -10.66 8.05 -23.11
N LYS A 180 -10.68 9.28 -22.59
CA LYS A 180 -9.59 9.79 -21.72
C LYS A 180 -9.49 9.04 -20.38
N ILE A 181 -10.62 8.63 -19.80
CA ILE A 181 -10.62 7.78 -18.59
C ILE A 181 -9.97 6.43 -18.92
N SER A 182 -10.36 5.80 -20.02
CA SER A 182 -9.79 4.51 -20.46
C SER A 182 -8.29 4.59 -20.70
N GLU A 183 -7.82 5.63 -21.43
CA GLU A 183 -6.38 5.85 -21.64
C GLU A 183 -5.61 6.02 -20.34
N ASN A 184 -6.10 6.86 -19.41
CA ASN A 184 -5.47 7.10 -18.14
C ASN A 184 -5.41 5.82 -17.28
N LEU A 185 -6.48 5.01 -17.31
CA LEU A 185 -6.54 3.74 -16.60
C LEU A 185 -5.52 2.74 -17.14
N LEU A 186 -5.43 2.58 -18.47
CA LEU A 186 -4.44 1.72 -19.10
C LEU A 186 -3.02 2.17 -18.81
N LYS A 187 -2.75 3.47 -18.86
CA LYS A 187 -1.43 4.03 -18.52
C LYS A 187 -1.09 3.80 -17.05
N LEU A 188 -2.02 4.06 -16.12
CA LEU A 188 -1.79 3.85 -14.70
C LEU A 188 -1.49 2.38 -14.42
N THR A 189 -2.28 1.45 -14.96
CA THR A 189 -2.05 0.01 -14.78
C THR A 189 -0.74 -0.48 -15.39
N ALA A 190 -0.31 0.11 -16.50
CA ALA A 190 0.99 -0.19 -17.09
C ALA A 190 2.15 0.30 -16.21
N LEU A 191 2.06 1.55 -15.70
CA LEU A 191 3.07 2.16 -14.84
C LEU A 191 3.17 1.50 -13.45
N GLU A 192 2.12 0.82 -12.98
CA GLU A 192 2.08 0.14 -11.68
C GLU A 192 2.77 -1.22 -11.65
N LYS A 193 3.10 -1.77 -12.81
CA LYS A 193 3.88 -3.01 -12.85
C LYS A 193 5.24 -2.82 -12.16
N ASN A 194 5.63 -3.79 -11.35
CA ASN A 194 6.90 -3.74 -10.61
C ASN A 194 8.14 -3.74 -11.52
N ASP A 195 8.00 -4.22 -12.74
CA ASP A 195 9.05 -4.34 -13.75
C ASP A 195 8.93 -3.31 -14.87
N TYR A 196 8.20 -2.20 -14.64
CA TYR A 196 8.10 -1.13 -15.64
C TYR A 196 9.48 -0.56 -15.94
N GLN A 197 9.91 -0.67 -17.18
CA GLN A 197 11.20 -0.16 -17.64
C GLN A 197 11.01 1.22 -18.26
N LEU A 198 11.67 2.22 -17.68
CA LEU A 198 11.79 3.53 -18.28
C LEU A 198 12.64 3.44 -19.55
N ASN A 199 12.35 4.29 -20.53
CA ASN A 199 13.19 4.52 -21.71
C ASN A 199 13.83 5.90 -21.62
N PRO A 200 14.86 6.09 -20.76
CA PRO A 200 15.42 7.40 -20.49
C PRO A 200 16.32 7.86 -21.63
N THR A 201 16.13 9.10 -22.07
CA THR A 201 16.91 9.78 -23.09
C THR A 201 17.28 11.18 -22.60
N GLU A 202 18.32 11.80 -23.18
CA GLU A 202 18.63 13.20 -22.95
C GLU A 202 17.78 14.06 -23.88
N PHE A 203 17.02 15.02 -23.33
CA PHE A 203 16.17 15.93 -24.10
C PHE A 203 16.13 17.33 -23.50
N ARG A 204 15.62 18.30 -24.27
CA ARG A 204 15.44 19.70 -23.88
C ARG A 204 14.09 19.91 -23.19
N LEU A 205 14.11 20.00 -21.87
CA LEU A 205 12.90 20.18 -21.05
C LEU A 205 12.19 21.51 -21.32
N ASP A 206 12.95 22.57 -21.54
CA ASP A 206 12.40 23.90 -21.89
C ASP A 206 11.59 23.91 -23.21
N TYR A 207 11.99 23.10 -24.19
CA TYR A 207 11.21 22.95 -25.41
C TYR A 207 9.92 22.16 -25.15
N GLN A 208 9.99 21.10 -24.35
CA GLN A 208 8.82 20.30 -23.99
C GLN A 208 7.76 21.13 -23.27
N ILE A 209 8.16 21.96 -22.29
CA ILE A 209 7.24 22.84 -21.56
C ILE A 209 6.65 23.92 -22.49
N ARG A 210 7.46 24.51 -23.40
CA ARG A 210 6.96 25.47 -24.40
C ARG A 210 5.91 24.85 -25.31
N ASP A 211 6.13 23.62 -25.79
CA ASP A 211 5.18 22.90 -26.62
C ASP A 211 3.83 22.69 -25.92
N ILE A 212 3.86 22.33 -24.65
CA ILE A 212 2.65 22.17 -23.82
C ILE A 212 1.88 23.48 -23.68
N ILE A 213 2.58 24.58 -23.43
CA ILE A 213 1.96 25.92 -23.32
C ILE A 213 1.27 26.29 -24.65
N LEU A 214 1.96 26.10 -25.79
CA LEU A 214 1.42 26.41 -27.12
C LEU A 214 0.24 25.50 -27.49
N THR A 215 0.35 24.19 -27.23
CA THR A 215 -0.73 23.24 -27.53
C THR A 215 -2.01 23.54 -26.74
N ALA A 216 -1.88 24.07 -25.52
CA ALA A 216 -3.03 24.45 -24.68
C ALA A 216 -3.53 25.90 -24.93
N GLU A 217 -2.95 26.62 -25.90
CA GLU A 217 -3.28 28.03 -26.18
C GLU A 217 -4.79 28.30 -26.32
N PRO A 218 -5.58 27.54 -27.08
CA PRO A 218 -7.02 27.79 -27.20
C PRO A 218 -7.75 27.77 -25.84
N GLN A 219 -7.26 26.97 -24.88
CA GLN A 219 -7.90 26.80 -23.59
C GLN A 219 -7.64 27.99 -22.66
N TRP A 220 -6.37 28.39 -22.53
CA TRP A 220 -6.03 29.50 -21.64
C TRP A 220 -6.42 30.86 -22.25
N GLN A 221 -6.40 31.01 -23.58
CA GLN A 221 -6.91 32.22 -24.26
C GLN A 221 -8.43 32.39 -24.06
N THR A 222 -9.23 31.31 -24.18
CA THR A 222 -10.68 31.39 -23.94
C THR A 222 -11.00 31.87 -22.52
N LYS A 223 -10.16 31.51 -21.56
CA LYS A 223 -10.27 31.96 -20.17
C LYS A 223 -9.56 33.31 -19.92
N GLN A 224 -8.88 33.87 -20.89
CA GLN A 224 -8.09 35.09 -20.74
C GLN A 224 -7.05 34.99 -19.61
N ILE A 225 -6.42 33.82 -19.46
CA ILE A 225 -5.39 33.58 -18.46
C ILE A 225 -4.07 34.17 -18.97
N ASP A 226 -3.38 34.90 -18.10
CA ASP A 226 -2.04 35.41 -18.37
C ASP A 226 -0.99 34.32 -18.08
N ILE A 227 -0.22 33.93 -19.10
CA ILE A 227 0.84 32.92 -18.97
C ILE A 227 2.19 33.61 -18.90
N ILE A 228 2.95 33.39 -17.82
CA ILE A 228 4.28 33.93 -17.57
C ILE A 228 5.32 32.80 -17.59
N PRO A 229 5.94 32.49 -18.75
CA PRO A 229 6.98 31.48 -18.85
C PRO A 229 8.37 32.04 -18.54
N GLU A 230 9.08 31.47 -17.59
CA GLU A 230 10.47 31.77 -17.21
C GLU A 230 11.29 30.46 -17.39
N LEU A 231 11.65 30.14 -18.64
CA LEU A 231 12.23 28.85 -19.01
C LEU A 231 13.69 28.99 -19.39
N ALA A 232 14.59 28.62 -18.48
CA ALA A 232 16.01 28.48 -18.77
C ALA A 232 16.28 27.33 -19.72
N PRO A 233 17.20 27.42 -20.69
CA PRO A 233 17.63 26.32 -21.52
C PRO A 233 18.19 25.15 -20.66
N THR A 234 17.46 24.06 -20.53
CA THR A 234 17.82 22.99 -19.62
C THR A 234 17.67 21.62 -20.31
N LYS A 235 18.71 20.81 -20.21
CA LYS A 235 18.68 19.39 -20.62
C LYS A 235 18.47 18.52 -19.38
N VAL A 236 17.67 17.49 -19.54
CA VAL A 236 17.41 16.47 -18.50
C VAL A 236 17.53 15.08 -19.08
N TYR A 237 17.78 14.10 -18.21
CA TYR A 237 17.81 12.69 -18.56
C TYR A 237 16.59 11.98 -17.94
N GLY A 238 15.74 11.37 -18.77
CA GLY A 238 14.51 10.73 -18.33
C GLY A 238 13.67 10.20 -19.49
N ASP A 239 12.55 9.58 -19.18
CA ASP A 239 11.59 9.18 -20.21
C ASP A 239 10.80 10.41 -20.67
N GLU A 240 11.16 10.90 -21.86
CA GLU A 240 10.61 12.13 -22.44
C GLU A 240 9.09 12.10 -22.54
N SER A 241 8.52 10.95 -22.91
CA SER A 241 7.07 10.81 -23.11
C SER A 241 6.30 10.83 -21.77
N LEU A 242 6.84 10.22 -20.74
CA LEU A 242 6.24 10.21 -19.41
C LEU A 242 6.36 11.58 -18.74
N LEU A 243 7.51 12.23 -18.85
CA LEU A 243 7.70 13.59 -18.31
C LEU A 243 6.82 14.62 -19.01
N TYR A 244 6.62 14.48 -20.35
CA TYR A 244 5.64 15.30 -21.07
C TYR A 244 4.24 15.19 -20.44
N GLN A 245 3.82 13.98 -20.06
CA GLN A 245 2.51 13.78 -19.43
C GLN A 245 2.42 14.41 -18.03
N VAL A 246 3.53 14.45 -17.27
CA VAL A 246 3.58 15.13 -15.97
C VAL A 246 3.25 16.62 -16.16
N TRP A 247 3.99 17.29 -17.03
CA TRP A 247 3.81 18.73 -17.27
C TRP A 247 2.43 19.03 -17.87
N GLN A 248 1.98 18.21 -18.80
CA GLN A 248 0.65 18.33 -19.39
C GLN A 248 -0.46 18.24 -18.35
N ASN A 249 -0.41 17.26 -17.44
CA ASN A 249 -1.42 17.11 -16.39
C ASN A 249 -1.41 18.29 -15.41
N LEU A 250 -0.22 18.73 -14.97
CA LEU A 250 -0.11 19.84 -14.04
C LEU A 250 -0.56 21.15 -14.69
N PHE A 251 -0.16 21.42 -15.92
CA PHE A 251 -0.54 22.65 -16.64
C PHE A 251 -2.04 22.68 -16.97
N HIS A 252 -2.62 21.55 -17.38
CA HIS A 252 -4.09 21.45 -17.56
C HIS A 252 -4.85 21.67 -16.26
N ASN A 253 -4.35 21.15 -15.13
CA ASN A 253 -4.94 21.45 -13.83
C ASN A 253 -4.87 22.93 -13.49
N ALA A 254 -3.72 23.58 -13.72
CA ALA A 254 -3.57 25.01 -13.52
C ALA A 254 -4.60 25.81 -14.36
N ILE A 255 -4.71 25.53 -15.68
CA ILE A 255 -5.72 26.18 -16.54
C ILE A 255 -7.13 25.93 -16.04
N LYS A 256 -7.41 24.69 -15.66
CA LYS A 256 -8.73 24.24 -15.21
C LYS A 256 -9.23 24.99 -13.98
N PHE A 257 -8.37 25.16 -12.98
CA PHE A 257 -8.72 25.70 -11.68
C PHE A 257 -8.47 27.21 -11.56
N THR A 258 -7.75 27.82 -12.50
CA THR A 258 -7.59 29.26 -12.58
C THR A 258 -8.88 29.90 -13.13
N PRO A 259 -9.45 30.92 -12.46
CA PRO A 259 -10.59 31.65 -12.97
C PRO A 259 -10.22 32.48 -14.21
N LYS A 260 -11.26 32.99 -14.89
CA LYS A 260 -11.08 33.88 -16.02
C LYS A 260 -10.30 35.15 -15.62
N GLY A 261 -9.26 35.51 -16.40
CA GLY A 261 -8.41 36.65 -16.11
C GLY A 261 -7.33 36.42 -15.05
N GLY A 262 -7.18 35.16 -14.58
CA GLY A 262 -6.12 34.79 -13.64
C GLY A 262 -4.74 34.65 -14.32
N THR A 263 -3.75 34.20 -13.55
CA THR A 263 -2.34 34.09 -13.99
C THR A 263 -1.80 32.72 -13.71
N ILE A 264 -0.98 32.20 -14.64
CA ILE A 264 -0.20 30.96 -14.44
C ILE A 264 1.27 31.29 -14.75
N ARG A 265 2.13 31.10 -13.76
CA ARG A 265 3.59 31.22 -13.93
C ARG A 265 4.22 29.84 -14.02
N ILE A 266 5.14 29.67 -14.97
CA ILE A 266 5.89 28.42 -15.12
C ILE A 266 7.36 28.76 -15.15
N SER A 267 8.14 28.33 -14.18
CA SER A 267 9.59 28.52 -14.15
C SER A 267 10.34 27.20 -14.24
N LEU A 268 11.45 27.24 -14.98
CA LEU A 268 12.40 26.13 -15.12
C LEU A 268 13.80 26.69 -14.90
N ALA A 269 14.47 26.24 -13.86
CA ALA A 269 15.82 26.64 -13.51
C ALA A 269 16.56 25.53 -12.73
N GLU A 270 17.85 25.69 -12.55
CA GLU A 270 18.60 24.91 -11.56
C GLU A 270 18.46 25.58 -10.18
N ASN A 271 18.15 24.77 -9.17
CA ASN A 271 18.10 25.26 -7.79
C ASN A 271 19.51 25.37 -7.19
N LYS A 272 19.61 25.85 -5.93
CA LYS A 272 20.88 25.99 -5.20
C LYS A 272 21.68 24.69 -5.04
N ASN A 273 21.00 23.55 -5.13
CA ASN A 273 21.60 22.21 -5.03
C ASN A 273 22.00 21.66 -6.41
N GLN A 274 21.96 22.49 -7.46
CA GLN A 274 22.21 22.08 -8.86
C GLN A 274 21.27 20.99 -9.37
N GLN A 275 20.04 20.95 -8.84
CA GLN A 275 18.97 20.06 -9.32
C GLN A 275 18.07 20.87 -10.25
N THR A 276 17.57 20.24 -11.30
CA THR A 276 16.57 20.87 -12.17
C THR A 276 15.26 21.01 -11.41
N GLU A 277 14.76 22.24 -11.35
CA GLU A 277 13.51 22.56 -10.66
C GLU A 277 12.51 23.17 -11.65
N VAL A 278 11.30 22.60 -11.66
CA VAL A 278 10.15 23.12 -12.40
C VAL A 278 9.10 23.57 -11.40
N ILE A 279 8.66 24.80 -11.51
CA ILE A 279 7.59 25.37 -10.68
C ILE A 279 6.43 25.76 -11.59
N ILE A 280 5.23 25.27 -11.26
CA ILE A 280 3.98 25.68 -11.90
C ILE A 280 3.11 26.30 -10.80
N GLN A 281 2.87 27.58 -10.91
CA GLN A 281 2.10 28.37 -9.96
C GLN A 281 0.87 28.94 -10.67
N ASP A 282 -0.31 28.74 -10.08
CA ASP A 282 -1.57 29.30 -10.55
C ASP A 282 -2.20 30.23 -9.48
N SER A 283 -2.99 31.21 -9.94
CA SER A 283 -3.81 32.07 -9.09
C SER A 283 -5.23 31.55 -8.96
N GLY A 284 -5.38 30.23 -8.86
CA GLY A 284 -6.66 29.55 -8.83
C GLY A 284 -7.34 29.51 -7.46
N ILE A 285 -8.28 28.59 -7.34
CA ILE A 285 -9.10 28.43 -6.11
C ILE A 285 -8.29 27.90 -4.91
N GLY A 286 -7.08 27.40 -5.13
CA GLY A 286 -6.27 26.76 -4.09
C GLY A 286 -6.81 25.40 -3.63
N ILE A 287 -6.10 24.81 -2.68
CA ILE A 287 -6.36 23.47 -2.14
C ILE A 287 -6.25 23.53 -0.61
N SER A 288 -7.26 22.99 0.11
CA SER A 288 -7.23 22.93 1.56
C SER A 288 -6.06 22.07 2.09
N LYS A 289 -5.61 22.29 3.32
CA LYS A 289 -4.54 21.47 3.92
C LYS A 289 -4.90 19.99 4.03
N GLU A 290 -6.16 19.68 4.25
CA GLU A 290 -6.66 18.30 4.30
C GLU A 290 -6.62 17.64 2.93
N ASP A 291 -7.07 18.35 1.90
CA ASP A 291 -7.05 17.85 0.52
C ASP A 291 -5.63 17.66 -0.02
N GLN A 292 -4.67 18.55 0.32
CA GLN A 292 -3.28 18.45 -0.12
C GLN A 292 -2.64 17.09 0.22
N LEU A 293 -3.06 16.43 1.29
CA LEU A 293 -2.60 15.09 1.67
C LEU A 293 -3.12 13.99 0.74
N ARG A 294 -4.24 14.26 0.06
CA ARG A 294 -5.01 13.27 -0.69
C ARG A 294 -5.06 13.49 -2.19
N ILE A 295 -4.65 14.66 -2.70
CA ILE A 295 -4.76 15.01 -4.13
C ILE A 295 -4.06 14.04 -5.08
N PHE A 296 -3.11 13.24 -4.59
CA PHE A 296 -2.42 12.21 -5.36
C PHE A 296 -3.09 10.83 -5.29
N GLU A 297 -4.13 10.67 -4.46
CA GLU A 297 -4.95 9.45 -4.44
C GLU A 297 -5.72 9.31 -5.76
N ARG A 298 -5.96 8.07 -6.18
CA ARG A 298 -6.70 7.78 -7.43
C ARG A 298 -8.17 8.19 -7.27
N PHE A 299 -8.71 8.85 -8.28
CA PHE A 299 -10.10 9.35 -8.33
C PHE A 299 -10.44 10.41 -7.27
N TYR A 300 -9.45 10.86 -6.51
CA TYR A 300 -9.69 11.88 -5.51
C TYR A 300 -10.09 13.22 -6.15
N LYS A 301 -11.09 13.88 -5.55
CA LYS A 301 -11.61 15.18 -5.95
C LYS A 301 -11.93 15.97 -4.68
N ALA A 302 -11.25 17.08 -4.46
CA ALA A 302 -11.33 17.90 -3.24
C ALA A 302 -12.75 18.40 -2.92
N ASP A 303 -13.63 18.58 -3.92
CA ASP A 303 -15.03 19.03 -3.71
C ASP A 303 -15.94 18.45 -4.81
N ALA A 304 -16.65 17.36 -4.48
CA ALA A 304 -17.52 16.65 -5.43
C ALA A 304 -18.65 17.55 -5.99
N SER A 305 -19.11 18.56 -5.24
CA SER A 305 -20.21 19.42 -5.65
C SER A 305 -19.79 20.54 -6.60
N ARG A 306 -18.61 21.13 -6.40
CA ARG A 306 -18.04 22.17 -7.27
C ARG A 306 -17.41 21.59 -8.52
N GLN A 307 -16.76 20.44 -8.41
CA GLN A 307 -16.04 19.80 -9.51
C GLN A 307 -16.93 19.01 -10.49
N ALA A 308 -18.16 18.65 -10.12
CA ALA A 308 -19.13 18.09 -11.06
C ALA A 308 -19.35 19.00 -12.28
N LYS A 309 -19.23 20.33 -12.11
CA LYS A 309 -19.33 21.33 -13.20
C LYS A 309 -18.01 21.52 -13.98
N ILE A 310 -16.86 21.19 -13.38
CA ILE A 310 -15.55 21.50 -13.96
C ILE A 310 -14.94 20.27 -14.64
N GLY A 311 -15.48 19.06 -14.41
CA GLY A 311 -15.05 17.80 -15.01
C GLY A 311 -13.67 17.29 -14.55
N GLY A 312 -13.33 16.06 -14.86
CA GLY A 312 -12.05 15.42 -14.58
C GLY A 312 -12.23 14.06 -13.91
N SER A 313 -11.34 13.10 -14.24
CA SER A 313 -11.41 11.73 -13.73
C SER A 313 -10.79 11.54 -12.34
N GLY A 314 -10.00 12.51 -11.85
CA GLY A 314 -9.22 12.32 -10.61
C GLY A 314 -8.00 11.40 -10.77
N LEU A 315 -7.65 11.02 -12.00
CA LEU A 315 -6.48 10.18 -12.28
C LEU A 315 -5.22 10.97 -12.65
N GLY A 316 -5.34 12.24 -13.02
CA GLY A 316 -4.20 13.01 -13.55
C GLY A 316 -3.07 13.16 -12.55
N LEU A 317 -3.36 13.55 -11.30
CA LEU A 317 -2.33 13.75 -10.28
C LEU A 317 -1.77 12.41 -9.75
N SER A 318 -2.54 11.34 -9.71
CA SER A 318 -2.01 10.01 -9.36
C SER A 318 -1.04 9.48 -10.43
N ILE A 319 -1.29 9.76 -11.71
CA ILE A 319 -0.35 9.49 -12.80
C ILE A 319 0.93 10.34 -12.64
N VAL A 320 0.79 11.65 -12.35
CA VAL A 320 1.93 12.53 -12.07
C VAL A 320 2.80 11.97 -10.94
N LYS A 321 2.17 11.58 -9.82
CA LYS A 321 2.88 10.99 -8.67
C LYS A 321 3.63 9.71 -9.07
N ARG A 322 2.97 8.80 -9.79
CA ARG A 322 3.60 7.54 -10.20
C ARG A 322 4.79 7.74 -11.14
N ILE A 323 4.67 8.66 -12.12
CA ILE A 323 5.77 9.00 -13.02
C ILE A 323 6.91 9.67 -12.26
N ALA A 324 6.61 10.58 -11.34
CA ALA A 324 7.60 11.22 -10.48
C ALA A 324 8.36 10.21 -9.62
N ASP A 325 7.67 9.25 -9.02
CA ASP A 325 8.29 8.17 -8.22
C ASP A 325 9.23 7.31 -9.07
N LEU A 326 8.83 6.96 -10.30
CA LEU A 326 9.69 6.20 -11.23
C LEU A 326 10.95 6.94 -11.63
N HIS A 327 10.89 8.28 -11.73
CA HIS A 327 12.02 9.16 -12.06
C HIS A 327 12.75 9.69 -10.81
N GLN A 328 12.34 9.30 -9.60
CA GLN A 328 12.86 9.81 -8.33
C GLN A 328 12.74 11.35 -8.21
N VAL A 329 11.71 11.92 -8.84
CA VAL A 329 11.38 13.35 -8.78
C VAL A 329 10.61 13.63 -7.49
N THR A 330 11.08 14.61 -6.72
CA THR A 330 10.36 15.09 -5.53
C THR A 330 9.29 16.10 -5.95
N ILE A 331 8.06 15.92 -5.45
CA ILE A 331 6.95 16.86 -5.66
C ILE A 331 6.63 17.55 -4.33
N VAL A 332 6.64 18.88 -4.35
CA VAL A 332 6.18 19.71 -3.23
C VAL A 332 4.96 20.51 -3.69
N VAL A 333 3.94 20.57 -2.84
CA VAL A 333 2.72 21.34 -3.10
C VAL A 333 2.58 22.38 -2.01
N ASP A 334 2.48 23.65 -2.41
CA ASP A 334 2.15 24.77 -1.53
C ASP A 334 0.90 25.44 -2.04
N SER A 335 -0.15 25.48 -1.21
CA SER A 335 -1.45 25.97 -1.61
C SER A 335 -2.24 26.49 -0.43
N GLU A 336 -3.05 27.52 -0.68
CA GLU A 336 -4.02 28.05 0.28
C GLU A 336 -5.32 28.34 -0.47
N GLU A 337 -6.46 28.02 0.16
CA GLU A 337 -7.77 28.26 -0.44
C GLU A 337 -7.96 29.74 -0.79
N GLY A 338 -8.31 30.01 -2.04
CA GLY A 338 -8.47 31.36 -2.59
C GLY A 338 -7.19 32.08 -3.00
N ALA A 339 -6.01 31.52 -2.72
CA ALA A 339 -4.71 32.13 -3.06
C ALA A 339 -3.99 31.44 -4.23
N GLY A 340 -4.47 30.27 -4.68
CA GLY A 340 -3.89 29.48 -5.76
C GLY A 340 -3.03 28.33 -5.29
N THR A 341 -2.34 27.68 -6.26
CA THR A 341 -1.54 26.48 -6.00
C THR A 341 -0.16 26.61 -6.67
N THR A 342 0.86 26.14 -5.97
CA THR A 342 2.22 26.03 -6.48
C THR A 342 2.66 24.57 -6.42
N PHE A 343 2.95 23.98 -7.57
CA PHE A 343 3.60 22.68 -7.68
C PHE A 343 5.08 22.89 -7.98
N THR A 344 5.95 22.38 -7.13
CA THR A 344 7.40 22.37 -7.32
C THR A 344 7.89 20.96 -7.52
N LEU A 345 8.53 20.69 -8.65
CA LEU A 345 9.10 19.39 -8.99
C LEU A 345 10.63 19.51 -9.08
N GLN A 346 11.31 18.68 -8.29
CA GLN A 346 12.78 18.66 -8.22
C GLN A 346 13.27 17.32 -8.79
N MET A 347 13.99 17.41 -9.90
CA MET A 347 14.56 16.25 -10.57
C MET A 347 15.94 15.95 -10.00
N PRO A 348 16.29 14.68 -9.75
CA PRO A 348 17.66 14.32 -9.39
C PRO A 348 18.63 14.70 -10.52
N LYS A 349 19.93 14.76 -10.17
CA LYS A 349 21.00 15.07 -11.13
C LYS A 349 21.25 13.93 -12.10
#